data_fe123bdff3ee03dcb0352c2fe3d61fdd
#
_entry.id   fe123bdff3ee03dcb0352c2fe3d61fdd
#
_cell.length_a   1.000
_cell.length_b   1.000
_cell.length_c   1.000
_cell.angle_alpha   90.00
_cell.angle_beta   90.00
_cell.angle_gamma   90.00
#
_symmetry.space_group_name_H-M   'P 1'
#
loop_
_entity.id
_entity.type
_entity.pdbx_description
1 polymer ?
#
loop_
_entity_poly.entity_id
_entity_poly.type
_entity_poly.pdbx_seq_one_letter_code
_entity_poly.pdbx_strand_id
1 'polypeptide(L)'
;MKMLFASDSFKGSLTAVEICDLLQEAAADIFPDAETVSLPIADGGEGTVDALLCAMGGKRMTTRVTGPLLMPVDAQWGLLGDGQTAVLEMAQASGLPYVPAAQRDPRKTTSYGTGELIAEAVRCGAKSLLIGIGGSATNDGGLGMLSALGAVFTDRQGKPVPPTGGALADVCHADFSGLMPELADCRITVLCDVTNPLLGATGATYTYGPQKGATPEICAELEAGMKHYAQVVENTIGRGIADFPGAGAAGGLGAALGGVLKATLKSGIDAVLETVRFDEQLKQADLVVTGEGRIDGQSVQFGKVPIGVARRCAKANVPVLCICGGIGAGAEGLFDVCESTIQTTVSKPMALSKAIENARTLYPDAAKRLFRAVRIGQKLHV
;
A
#
# COMPACT_ATOMS: atom_id res chain seq x y z
N MET A 1 11.82 -9.32 -29.31
CA MET A 1 11.40 -8.17 -28.49
C MET A 1 10.92 -8.70 -27.15
N LYS A 2 11.41 -8.16 -26.03
CA LYS A 2 10.97 -8.49 -24.67
C LYS A 2 10.17 -7.36 -24.08
N MET A 3 8.95 -7.64 -23.63
CA MET A 3 8.05 -6.68 -23.02
C MET A 3 7.83 -7.01 -21.54
N LEU A 4 7.92 -6.01 -20.66
CA LEU A 4 7.53 -6.14 -19.25
C LEU A 4 6.18 -5.46 -19.03
N PHE A 5 5.27 -6.13 -18.34
CA PHE A 5 3.97 -5.62 -17.96
C PHE A 5 3.95 -5.33 -16.45
N ALA A 6 3.97 -4.05 -16.08
CA ALA A 6 4.16 -3.57 -14.72
C ALA A 6 3.10 -2.51 -14.38
N SER A 7 1.84 -2.92 -14.30
CA SER A 7 0.68 -2.05 -14.09
C SER A 7 0.09 -2.20 -12.69
N ASP A 8 -0.45 -1.10 -12.16
CA ASP A 8 -1.34 -1.10 -11.00
C ASP A 8 -2.75 -1.53 -11.37
N SER A 9 -3.55 -1.80 -10.38
CA SER A 9 -4.97 -2.07 -10.48
C SER A 9 -5.76 -0.83 -10.93
N PHE A 10 -6.87 -1.06 -11.63
CA PHE A 10 -7.88 -0.03 -11.88
C PHE A 10 -8.98 -0.19 -10.82
N LYS A 11 -8.85 0.54 -9.73
CA LYS A 11 -9.70 0.41 -8.53
C LYS A 11 -11.18 0.32 -8.88
N GLY A 12 -11.83 -0.74 -8.37
CA GLY A 12 -13.24 -1.04 -8.63
C GLY A 12 -13.54 -1.60 -10.03
N SER A 13 -12.51 -2.00 -10.81
CA SER A 13 -12.64 -2.46 -12.19
C SER A 13 -11.77 -3.69 -12.49
N LEU A 14 -10.46 -3.52 -12.62
CA LEU A 14 -9.51 -4.59 -12.95
C LEU A 14 -8.40 -4.67 -11.89
N THR A 15 -8.04 -5.88 -11.49
CA THR A 15 -6.85 -6.13 -10.66
C THR A 15 -5.57 -5.98 -11.49
N ALA A 16 -4.43 -5.74 -10.84
CA ALA A 16 -3.13 -5.68 -11.52
C ALA A 16 -2.79 -7.00 -12.25
N VAL A 17 -3.20 -8.14 -11.69
CA VAL A 17 -3.02 -9.46 -12.30
C VAL A 17 -3.84 -9.57 -13.58
N GLU A 18 -5.15 -9.27 -13.52
CA GLU A 18 -6.03 -9.28 -14.71
C GLU A 18 -5.53 -8.36 -15.82
N ILE A 19 -4.97 -7.20 -15.45
CA ILE A 19 -4.38 -6.26 -16.42
C ILE A 19 -3.18 -6.89 -17.13
N CYS A 20 -2.29 -7.56 -16.38
CA CYS A 20 -1.14 -8.25 -16.97
C CYS A 20 -1.58 -9.39 -17.91
N ASP A 21 -2.61 -10.16 -17.55
CA ASP A 21 -3.16 -11.22 -18.39
C ASP A 21 -3.72 -10.64 -19.70
N LEU A 22 -4.52 -9.57 -19.63
CA LEU A 22 -5.07 -8.88 -20.80
C LEU A 22 -3.97 -8.27 -21.69
N LEU A 23 -2.86 -7.81 -21.11
CA LEU A 23 -1.70 -7.33 -21.86
C LEU A 23 -0.98 -8.48 -22.57
N GLN A 24 -0.84 -9.65 -21.94
CA GLN A 24 -0.25 -10.84 -22.58
C GLN A 24 -1.09 -11.28 -23.77
N GLU A 25 -2.41 -11.37 -23.62
CA GLU A 25 -3.31 -11.69 -24.73
C GLU A 25 -3.20 -10.68 -25.87
N ALA A 26 -3.21 -9.38 -25.56
CA ALA A 26 -3.10 -8.33 -26.57
C ALA A 26 -1.73 -8.33 -27.28
N ALA A 27 -0.65 -8.66 -26.56
CA ALA A 27 0.69 -8.77 -27.11
C ALA A 27 0.80 -9.99 -28.05
N ALA A 28 0.29 -11.15 -27.65
CA ALA A 28 0.29 -12.36 -28.46
C ALA A 28 -0.42 -12.15 -29.81
N ASP A 29 -1.51 -11.38 -29.86
CA ASP A 29 -2.21 -11.05 -31.09
C ASP A 29 -1.39 -10.17 -32.06
N ILE A 30 -0.54 -9.30 -31.56
CA ILE A 30 0.16 -8.30 -32.37
C ILE A 30 1.62 -8.67 -32.58
N PHE A 31 2.24 -9.27 -31.60
CA PHE A 31 3.64 -9.67 -31.54
C PHE A 31 3.79 -11.12 -31.06
N PRO A 32 3.38 -12.12 -31.88
CA PRO A 32 3.35 -13.52 -31.46
C PRO A 32 4.71 -14.08 -31.03
N ASP A 33 5.81 -13.48 -31.52
CA ASP A 33 7.17 -13.90 -31.21
C ASP A 33 7.82 -13.07 -30.07
N ALA A 34 7.05 -12.19 -29.39
CA ALA A 34 7.58 -11.42 -28.28
C ALA A 34 7.64 -12.24 -26.99
N GLU A 35 8.75 -12.12 -26.28
CA GLU A 35 8.83 -12.57 -24.88
C GLU A 35 8.08 -11.58 -24.01
N THR A 36 7.15 -12.06 -23.18
CA THR A 36 6.40 -11.21 -22.25
C THR A 36 6.63 -11.67 -20.82
N VAL A 37 6.84 -10.71 -19.91
CA VAL A 37 6.98 -10.95 -18.47
C VAL A 37 5.95 -10.11 -17.73
N SER A 38 5.08 -10.76 -16.97
CA SER A 38 4.09 -10.11 -16.11
C SER A 38 4.64 -9.89 -14.72
N LEU A 39 4.66 -8.64 -14.31
CA LEU A 39 5.04 -8.18 -12.97
C LEU A 39 3.93 -7.27 -12.46
N PRO A 40 2.78 -7.80 -12.01
CA PRO A 40 1.73 -6.97 -11.42
C PRO A 40 2.31 -6.14 -10.28
N ILE A 41 2.00 -4.85 -10.26
CA ILE A 41 2.56 -3.89 -9.32
C ILE A 41 1.42 -3.31 -8.46
N ALA A 42 1.76 -2.89 -7.25
CA ALA A 42 0.91 -2.13 -6.36
C ALA A 42 1.75 -1.12 -5.57
N ASP A 43 1.10 -0.16 -4.93
CA ASP A 43 1.74 0.93 -4.18
C ASP A 43 1.70 0.73 -2.63
N GLY A 44 1.42 -0.49 -2.16
CA GLY A 44 1.27 -0.76 -0.72
C GLY A 44 -0.18 -0.63 -0.22
N GLY A 45 -1.11 -0.36 -1.12
CA GLY A 45 -2.55 -0.39 -0.86
C GLY A 45 -3.18 -1.76 -1.11
N GLU A 46 -4.49 -1.74 -1.36
CA GLU A 46 -5.27 -2.92 -1.71
C GLU A 46 -4.72 -3.62 -2.96
N GLY A 47 -4.58 -4.95 -2.90
CA GLY A 47 -4.08 -5.78 -3.98
C GLY A 47 -2.56 -5.98 -3.98
N THR A 48 -1.83 -5.44 -3.02
CA THR A 48 -0.39 -5.64 -2.89
C THR A 48 -0.03 -7.10 -2.64
N VAL A 49 -0.81 -7.81 -1.82
CA VAL A 49 -0.63 -9.25 -1.56
C VAL A 49 -0.78 -10.04 -2.87
N ASP A 50 -1.81 -9.75 -3.64
CA ASP A 50 -2.10 -10.46 -4.88
C ASP A 50 -1.04 -10.22 -5.96
N ALA A 51 -0.63 -8.97 -6.11
CA ALA A 51 0.42 -8.58 -7.04
C ALA A 51 1.74 -9.28 -6.73
N LEU A 52 2.17 -9.26 -5.48
CA LEU A 52 3.44 -9.88 -5.07
C LEU A 52 3.40 -11.41 -5.10
N LEU A 53 2.28 -12.05 -4.73
CA LEU A 53 2.12 -13.49 -4.88
C LEU A 53 2.13 -13.93 -6.34
N CYS A 54 1.52 -13.15 -7.23
CA CYS A 54 1.56 -13.45 -8.67
C CYS A 54 2.99 -13.32 -9.23
N ALA A 55 3.71 -12.24 -8.87
CA ALA A 55 5.05 -11.98 -9.39
C ALA A 55 6.13 -12.90 -8.82
N MET A 56 6.03 -13.27 -7.54
CA MET A 56 7.10 -13.97 -6.79
C MET A 56 6.72 -15.41 -6.42
N GLY A 57 5.49 -15.83 -6.74
CA GLY A 57 4.95 -17.09 -6.24
C GLY A 57 4.75 -17.08 -4.72
N GLY A 58 4.32 -18.21 -4.17
CA GLY A 58 4.11 -18.35 -2.74
C GLY A 58 2.73 -18.87 -2.38
N LYS A 59 2.28 -18.57 -1.18
CA LYS A 59 0.99 -19.05 -0.64
C LYS A 59 0.19 -17.90 -0.08
N ARG A 60 -1.10 -17.87 -0.42
CA ARG A 60 -2.08 -17.04 0.27
C ARG A 60 -2.47 -17.72 1.57
N MET A 61 -2.43 -16.97 2.65
CA MET A 61 -2.77 -17.40 3.98
C MET A 61 -4.02 -16.65 4.44
N THR A 62 -4.79 -17.26 5.33
CA THR A 62 -5.94 -16.60 5.98
C THR A 62 -5.83 -16.83 7.48
N THR A 63 -5.94 -15.77 8.25
CA THR A 63 -5.85 -15.80 9.70
C THR A 63 -7.07 -15.10 10.30
N ARG A 64 -7.70 -15.73 11.26
CA ARG A 64 -8.79 -15.09 12.00
C ARG A 64 -8.22 -14.18 13.07
N VAL A 65 -8.55 -12.89 12.97
CA VAL A 65 -8.00 -11.84 13.82
C VAL A 65 -9.11 -10.92 14.33
N THR A 66 -8.76 -10.05 15.27
CA THR A 66 -9.64 -9.01 15.81
C THR A 66 -9.80 -7.89 14.78
N GLY A 67 -11.02 -7.66 14.30
CA GLY A 67 -11.35 -6.56 13.41
C GLY A 67 -11.34 -5.19 14.11
N PRO A 68 -11.51 -4.09 13.34
CA PRO A 68 -11.40 -2.74 13.90
C PRO A 68 -12.47 -2.40 14.94
N LEU A 69 -13.62 -3.06 14.92
CA LEU A 69 -14.69 -2.93 15.90
C LEU A 69 -14.68 -4.03 16.98
N LEU A 70 -13.52 -4.64 17.23
CA LEU A 70 -13.33 -5.74 18.20
C LEU A 70 -14.12 -7.02 17.86
N MET A 71 -14.68 -7.12 16.67
CA MET A 71 -15.32 -8.33 16.16
C MET A 71 -14.33 -9.11 15.31
N PRO A 72 -14.36 -10.46 15.34
CA PRO A 72 -13.42 -11.25 14.56
C PRO A 72 -13.66 -11.10 13.05
N VAL A 73 -12.56 -11.03 12.29
CA VAL A 73 -12.53 -11.00 10.82
C VAL A 73 -11.52 -12.01 10.29
N ASP A 74 -11.72 -12.48 9.07
CA ASP A 74 -10.77 -13.34 8.38
C ASP A 74 -9.87 -12.44 7.51
N ALA A 75 -8.60 -12.28 7.92
CA ALA A 75 -7.61 -11.45 7.25
C ALA A 75 -6.71 -12.29 6.33
N GLN A 76 -6.56 -11.85 5.09
CA GLN A 76 -5.69 -12.49 4.11
C GLN A 76 -4.30 -11.84 4.10
N TRP A 77 -3.27 -12.68 3.87
CA TRP A 77 -1.90 -12.25 3.72
C TRP A 77 -1.12 -13.24 2.84
N GLY A 78 0.08 -12.88 2.42
CA GLY A 78 0.91 -13.69 1.53
C GLY A 78 2.21 -14.11 2.19
N LEU A 79 2.60 -15.39 2.05
CA LEU A 79 3.97 -15.84 2.26
C LEU A 79 4.58 -16.09 0.89
N LEU A 80 5.58 -15.27 0.50
CA LEU A 80 6.19 -15.32 -0.82
C LEU A 80 6.97 -16.61 -1.07
N GLY A 81 7.32 -16.87 -2.32
CA GLY A 81 7.95 -18.11 -2.76
C GLY A 81 9.33 -18.39 -2.15
N ASP A 82 9.98 -17.40 -1.53
CA ASP A 82 11.21 -17.57 -0.76
C ASP A 82 10.98 -18.25 0.62
N GLY A 83 9.72 -18.38 1.03
CA GLY A 83 9.33 -18.97 2.31
C GLY A 83 9.70 -18.14 3.55
N GLN A 84 10.21 -16.92 3.37
CA GLN A 84 10.70 -16.06 4.45
C GLN A 84 10.12 -14.63 4.42
N THR A 85 9.56 -14.20 3.31
CA THR A 85 8.97 -12.87 3.17
C THR A 85 7.46 -12.96 3.28
N ALA A 86 6.87 -12.30 4.27
CA ALA A 86 5.43 -12.13 4.39
C ALA A 86 5.00 -10.76 3.91
N VAL A 87 3.87 -10.71 3.19
CA VAL A 87 3.22 -9.49 2.71
C VAL A 87 1.88 -9.34 3.42
N LEU A 88 1.70 -8.23 4.09
CA LEU A 88 0.53 -7.92 4.90
C LEU A 88 -0.08 -6.61 4.44
N GLU A 89 -1.41 -6.56 4.36
CA GLU A 89 -2.17 -5.32 4.22
C GLU A 89 -2.92 -5.08 5.53
N MET A 90 -2.59 -4.00 6.26
CA MET A 90 -3.25 -3.72 7.54
C MET A 90 -4.76 -3.58 7.39
N ALA A 91 -5.24 -3.18 6.21
CA ALA A 91 -6.66 -3.04 5.92
C ALA A 91 -7.42 -4.37 5.97
N GLN A 92 -6.75 -5.51 5.80
CA GLN A 92 -7.35 -6.84 5.95
C GLN A 92 -7.77 -7.15 7.41
N ALA A 93 -7.12 -6.51 8.38
CA ALA A 93 -7.42 -6.69 9.81
C ALA A 93 -8.07 -5.45 10.43
N SER A 94 -7.65 -4.24 10.04
CA SER A 94 -8.02 -2.99 10.71
C SER A 94 -8.49 -1.93 9.71
N GLY A 95 -9.06 -2.36 8.59
CA GLY A 95 -9.45 -1.52 7.46
C GLY A 95 -10.81 -0.86 7.59
N LEU A 96 -10.95 0.28 6.91
CA LEU A 96 -12.19 1.07 6.84
C LEU A 96 -13.39 0.31 6.22
N PRO A 97 -13.22 -0.63 5.27
CA PRO A 97 -14.34 -1.43 4.76
C PRO A 97 -15.08 -2.25 5.82
N TYR A 98 -14.43 -2.61 6.93
CA TYR A 98 -15.07 -3.32 8.04
C TYR A 98 -15.89 -2.41 8.96
N VAL A 99 -15.88 -1.09 8.74
CA VAL A 99 -16.61 -0.13 9.57
C VAL A 99 -17.71 0.52 8.74
N PRO A 100 -18.99 0.11 8.91
CA PRO A 100 -20.11 0.75 8.25
C PRO A 100 -20.13 2.27 8.49
N ALA A 101 -20.52 3.05 7.49
CA ALA A 101 -20.45 4.51 7.56
C ALA A 101 -21.15 5.09 8.82
N ALA A 102 -22.28 4.51 9.21
CA ALA A 102 -23.03 4.91 10.41
C ALA A 102 -22.34 4.57 11.75
N GLN A 103 -21.32 3.70 11.74
CA GLN A 103 -20.58 3.26 12.93
C GLN A 103 -19.16 3.83 12.98
N ARG A 104 -18.79 4.70 12.04
CA ARG A 104 -17.46 5.29 11.99
C ARG A 104 -17.24 6.23 13.15
N ASP A 105 -16.38 5.82 14.06
CA ASP A 105 -15.91 6.59 15.21
C ASP A 105 -14.48 6.10 15.56
N PRO A 106 -13.43 6.85 15.21
CA PRO A 106 -12.06 6.40 15.41
C PRO A 106 -11.63 6.28 16.87
N ARG A 107 -12.46 6.72 17.82
CA ARG A 107 -12.25 6.48 19.26
C ARG A 107 -12.50 5.02 19.63
N LYS A 108 -13.32 4.29 18.84
CA LYS A 108 -13.76 2.92 19.12
C LYS A 108 -13.03 1.86 18.31
N THR A 109 -12.19 2.28 17.37
CA THR A 109 -11.47 1.36 16.47
C THR A 109 -10.10 1.00 17.02
N THR A 110 -9.64 -0.20 16.62
CA THR A 110 -8.38 -0.78 17.06
C THR A 110 -7.53 -1.32 15.92
N SER A 111 -6.21 -1.19 16.04
CA SER A 111 -5.22 -1.86 15.20
C SER A 111 -4.80 -3.24 15.75
N TYR A 112 -5.47 -3.78 16.76
CA TYR A 112 -5.10 -5.02 17.44
C TYR A 112 -4.93 -6.19 16.47
N GLY A 113 -5.87 -6.39 15.56
CA GLY A 113 -5.79 -7.46 14.56
C GLY A 113 -4.62 -7.32 13.59
N THR A 114 -4.14 -6.11 13.32
CA THR A 114 -2.89 -5.93 12.56
C THR A 114 -1.70 -6.53 13.33
N GLY A 115 -1.64 -6.37 14.64
CA GLY A 115 -0.63 -7.02 15.48
C GLY A 115 -0.74 -8.55 15.50
N GLU A 116 -1.97 -9.07 15.60
CA GLU A 116 -2.21 -10.53 15.51
C GLU A 116 -1.74 -11.09 14.15
N LEU A 117 -1.99 -10.36 13.05
CA LEU A 117 -1.57 -10.75 11.71
C LEU A 117 -0.04 -10.75 11.57
N ILE A 118 0.65 -9.75 12.12
CA ILE A 118 2.12 -9.71 12.20
C ILE A 118 2.64 -10.90 13.02
N ALA A 119 2.06 -11.15 14.18
CA ALA A 119 2.47 -12.26 15.04
C ALA A 119 2.32 -13.61 14.33
N GLU A 120 1.24 -13.81 13.59
CA GLU A 120 1.01 -15.05 12.84
C GLU A 120 2.02 -15.23 11.72
N ALA A 121 2.31 -14.18 10.95
CA ALA A 121 3.32 -14.23 9.89
C ALA A 121 4.71 -14.61 10.45
N VAL A 122 5.08 -14.05 11.60
CA VAL A 122 6.35 -14.38 12.28
C VAL A 122 6.34 -15.83 12.79
N ARG A 123 5.26 -16.32 13.40
CA ARG A 123 5.11 -17.71 13.82
C ARG A 123 5.19 -18.70 12.65
N CYS A 124 4.71 -18.29 11.47
CA CYS A 124 4.85 -19.08 10.23
C CYS A 124 6.28 -19.05 9.65
N GLY A 125 7.23 -18.39 10.31
CA GLY A 125 8.64 -18.41 9.95
C GLY A 125 9.11 -17.22 9.11
N ALA A 126 8.27 -16.19 8.92
CA ALA A 126 8.69 -15.00 8.20
C ALA A 126 9.84 -14.27 8.92
N LYS A 127 10.86 -13.89 8.16
CA LYS A 127 12.03 -13.10 8.59
C LYS A 127 12.03 -11.70 7.96
N SER A 128 11.19 -11.48 6.97
CA SER A 128 10.97 -10.19 6.33
C SER A 128 9.47 -9.94 6.24
N LEU A 129 9.03 -8.76 6.66
CA LEU A 129 7.63 -8.33 6.63
C LEU A 129 7.54 -7.10 5.71
N LEU A 130 6.67 -7.17 4.71
CA LEU A 130 6.23 -6.05 3.90
C LEU A 130 4.82 -5.69 4.36
N ILE A 131 4.64 -4.52 4.95
CA ILE A 131 3.36 -4.13 5.56
C ILE A 131 2.82 -2.90 4.86
N GLY A 132 1.78 -3.08 4.06
CA GLY A 132 0.99 -1.99 3.49
C GLY A 132 0.06 -1.42 4.57
N ILE A 133 0.14 -0.09 4.79
CA ILE A 133 -0.64 0.57 5.84
C ILE A 133 -1.74 1.50 5.31
N GLY A 134 -2.09 1.40 4.03
CA GLY A 134 -3.22 2.09 3.43
C GLY A 134 -4.58 1.58 3.91
N GLY A 135 -5.64 2.39 3.78
CA GLY A 135 -7.02 1.98 4.02
C GLY A 135 -7.45 1.80 5.48
N SER A 136 -6.72 2.35 6.45
CA SER A 136 -6.98 2.19 7.89
C SER A 136 -8.31 2.78 8.37
N ALA A 137 -8.96 2.11 9.34
CA ALA A 137 -10.09 2.63 10.10
C ALA A 137 -9.69 3.26 11.43
N THR A 138 -8.42 3.15 11.83
CA THR A 138 -7.94 3.37 13.19
C THR A 138 -7.26 4.71 13.38
N ASN A 139 -7.28 5.22 14.62
CA ASN A 139 -6.52 6.38 15.08
C ASN A 139 -6.05 6.12 16.52
N ASP A 140 -5.41 4.99 16.72
CA ASP A 140 -4.99 4.48 18.03
C ASP A 140 -3.47 4.52 18.26
N GLY A 141 -2.71 5.25 17.42
CA GLY A 141 -1.27 5.35 17.56
C GLY A 141 -0.53 4.01 17.46
N GLY A 142 -1.20 2.96 16.96
CA GLY A 142 -0.69 1.59 16.96
C GLY A 142 -0.73 0.90 18.33
N LEU A 143 -1.41 1.49 19.31
CA LEU A 143 -1.57 0.92 20.66
C LEU A 143 -2.14 -0.50 20.57
N GLY A 144 -3.17 -0.70 19.76
CA GLY A 144 -3.77 -2.04 19.57
C GLY A 144 -2.76 -3.03 18.99
N MET A 145 -2.07 -2.68 17.92
CA MET A 145 -1.06 -3.52 17.29
C MET A 145 0.05 -3.92 18.28
N LEU A 146 0.61 -2.95 18.99
CA LEU A 146 1.67 -3.21 19.97
C LEU A 146 1.19 -4.10 21.12
N SER A 147 -0.07 -3.91 21.59
CA SER A 147 -0.66 -4.77 22.61
C SER A 147 -0.79 -6.21 22.14
N ALA A 148 -1.22 -6.45 20.90
CA ALA A 148 -1.31 -7.80 20.33
C ALA A 148 0.07 -8.47 20.18
N LEU A 149 1.12 -7.67 20.02
CA LEU A 149 2.51 -8.13 19.94
C LEU A 149 3.18 -8.33 21.30
N GLY A 150 2.46 -8.06 22.41
CA GLY A 150 2.93 -8.31 23.76
C GLY A 150 3.32 -7.08 24.58
N ALA A 151 3.19 -5.86 24.03
CA ALA A 151 3.36 -4.65 24.84
C ALA A 151 2.19 -4.48 25.82
N VAL A 152 2.47 -3.92 27.00
CA VAL A 152 1.47 -3.66 28.05
C VAL A 152 1.32 -2.16 28.25
N PHE A 153 0.08 -1.70 28.19
CA PHE A 153 -0.28 -0.30 28.46
C PHE A 153 -1.26 -0.24 29.62
N THR A 154 -0.97 0.59 30.63
CA THR A 154 -1.80 0.69 31.82
C THR A 154 -2.13 2.14 32.18
N ASP A 155 -3.26 2.29 32.87
CA ASP A 155 -3.69 3.54 33.47
C ASP A 155 -2.89 3.88 34.76
N ARG A 156 -3.25 4.99 35.41
CA ARG A 156 -2.64 5.43 36.68
C ARG A 156 -2.79 4.41 37.81
N GLN A 157 -3.80 3.55 37.76
CA GLN A 157 -4.07 2.51 38.76
C GLN A 157 -3.40 1.17 38.41
N GLY A 158 -2.66 1.09 37.29
CA GLY A 158 -2.04 -0.13 36.80
C GLY A 158 -2.98 -1.10 36.11
N LYS A 159 -4.20 -0.67 35.75
CA LYS A 159 -5.14 -1.48 34.98
C LYS A 159 -4.86 -1.37 33.48
N PRO A 160 -4.98 -2.47 32.72
CA PRO A 160 -4.86 -2.42 31.27
C PRO A 160 -5.84 -1.44 30.65
N VAL A 161 -5.38 -0.61 29.71
CA VAL A 161 -6.26 0.27 28.92
C VAL A 161 -6.84 -0.48 27.72
N PRO A 162 -8.08 -0.14 27.28
CA PRO A 162 -8.63 -0.69 26.05
C PRO A 162 -7.72 -0.35 24.85
N PRO A 163 -7.52 -1.28 23.89
CA PRO A 163 -6.63 -1.05 22.75
C PRO A 163 -7.30 -0.25 21.63
N THR A 164 -7.82 0.95 21.94
CA THR A 164 -8.61 1.80 21.02
C THR A 164 -8.17 3.25 21.05
N GLY A 165 -8.51 4.02 20.01
CA GLY A 165 -8.16 5.44 19.92
C GLY A 165 -8.64 6.29 21.08
N GLY A 166 -9.82 6.02 21.63
CA GLY A 166 -10.39 6.78 22.77
C GLY A 166 -9.63 6.57 24.08
N ALA A 167 -8.87 5.50 24.22
CA ALA A 167 -8.13 5.17 25.44
C ALA A 167 -6.71 5.77 25.48
N LEU A 168 -6.26 6.45 24.45
CA LEU A 168 -4.90 7.01 24.38
C LEU A 168 -4.59 7.99 25.50
N ALA A 169 -5.58 8.77 25.94
CA ALA A 169 -5.44 9.73 27.04
C ALA A 169 -5.28 9.06 28.42
N ASP A 170 -5.69 7.81 28.57
CA ASP A 170 -5.64 7.07 29.84
C ASP A 170 -4.32 6.33 30.03
N VAL A 171 -3.47 6.21 28.98
CA VAL A 171 -2.19 5.51 29.04
C VAL A 171 -1.21 6.27 29.94
N CYS A 172 -0.89 5.71 31.10
CA CYS A 172 0.09 6.30 32.03
C CYS A 172 1.44 5.57 32.02
N HIS A 173 1.45 4.28 31.68
CA HIS A 173 2.64 3.46 31.62
C HIS A 173 2.62 2.58 30.36
N ALA A 174 3.80 2.39 29.77
CA ALA A 174 4.03 1.47 28.66
C ALA A 174 5.19 0.54 28.99
N ASP A 175 5.02 -0.76 28.72
CA ASP A 175 6.07 -1.76 28.89
C ASP A 175 6.18 -2.57 27.58
N PHE A 176 7.36 -2.57 26.99
CA PHE A 176 7.69 -3.26 25.75
C PHE A 176 8.53 -4.53 25.97
N SER A 177 8.82 -4.90 27.21
CA SER A 177 9.64 -6.06 27.54
C SER A 177 9.00 -7.38 27.13
N GLY A 178 7.66 -7.41 27.03
CA GLY A 178 6.88 -8.55 26.61
C GLY A 178 6.68 -8.68 25.09
N LEU A 179 7.25 -7.80 24.29
CA LEU A 179 7.16 -7.92 22.82
C LEU A 179 7.73 -9.26 22.35
N MET A 180 7.07 -9.87 21.34
CA MET A 180 7.54 -11.12 20.73
C MET A 180 9.04 -11.05 20.41
N PRO A 181 9.88 -11.93 21.00
CA PRO A 181 11.34 -11.90 20.79
C PRO A 181 11.75 -12.06 19.33
N GLU A 182 10.98 -12.83 18.56
CA GLU A 182 11.22 -13.12 17.14
C GLU A 182 11.15 -11.87 16.25
N LEU A 183 10.47 -10.82 16.71
CA LEU A 183 10.41 -9.54 15.99
C LEU A 183 11.78 -8.84 15.93
N ALA A 184 12.66 -9.10 16.90
CA ALA A 184 14.00 -8.51 16.91
C ALA A 184 14.85 -8.94 15.70
N ASP A 185 14.60 -10.15 15.19
CA ASP A 185 15.30 -10.73 14.04
C ASP A 185 14.55 -10.50 12.71
N CYS A 186 13.37 -9.87 12.76
CA CYS A 186 12.58 -9.58 11.57
C CYS A 186 12.95 -8.24 10.95
N ARG A 187 13.17 -8.24 9.63
CA ARG A 187 13.23 -7.00 8.87
C ARG A 187 11.82 -6.54 8.55
N ILE A 188 11.40 -5.39 9.07
CA ILE A 188 10.08 -4.83 8.81
C ILE A 188 10.21 -3.65 7.86
N THR A 189 9.54 -3.72 6.72
CA THR A 189 9.42 -2.63 5.75
C THR A 189 7.95 -2.23 5.66
N VAL A 190 7.68 -0.96 5.90
CA VAL A 190 6.33 -0.37 5.83
C VAL A 190 6.19 0.35 4.51
N LEU A 191 5.18 -0.01 3.75
CA LEU A 191 4.82 0.62 2.48
C LEU A 191 3.96 1.86 2.79
N CYS A 192 4.58 3.05 2.65
CA CYS A 192 3.97 4.30 3.09
C CYS A 192 4.35 5.46 2.16
N ASP A 193 3.38 6.00 1.42
CA ASP A 193 3.57 7.10 0.48
C ASP A 193 3.21 8.47 1.07
N VAL A 194 2.82 8.53 2.35
CA VAL A 194 2.52 9.78 3.02
C VAL A 194 3.64 10.17 3.99
N THR A 195 3.86 11.46 4.14
CA THR A 195 4.94 12.02 4.97
C THR A 195 4.43 12.74 6.22
N ASN A 196 3.12 12.69 6.48
CA ASN A 196 2.50 13.36 7.61
C ASN A 196 3.16 12.94 8.94
N PRO A 197 3.48 13.91 9.83
CA PRO A 197 3.91 13.62 11.19
C PRO A 197 2.76 13.00 12.01
N LEU A 198 3.06 12.52 13.20
CA LEU A 198 2.04 11.96 14.08
C LEU A 198 1.05 13.03 14.56
N LEU A 199 1.55 14.19 14.94
CA LEU A 199 0.83 15.25 15.64
C LEU A 199 0.73 16.55 14.82
N GLY A 200 -0.14 17.44 15.26
CA GLY A 200 -0.31 18.77 14.71
C GLY A 200 -1.32 18.86 13.57
N ALA A 201 -1.47 20.05 12.98
CA ALA A 201 -2.50 20.35 11.97
C ALA A 201 -2.43 19.46 10.72
N THR A 202 -1.25 18.97 10.37
CA THR A 202 -1.01 18.03 9.28
C THR A 202 -0.76 16.60 9.77
N GLY A 203 -0.99 16.33 11.06
CA GLY A 203 -0.77 15.03 11.69
C GLY A 203 -1.86 14.01 11.38
N ALA A 204 -1.70 12.84 11.98
CA ALA A 204 -2.58 11.68 11.77
C ALA A 204 -4.07 12.02 11.96
N THR A 205 -4.38 12.66 13.08
CA THR A 205 -5.75 12.87 13.52
C THR A 205 -6.49 13.88 12.64
N TYR A 206 -5.92 15.07 12.43
CA TYR A 206 -6.58 16.12 11.66
C TYR A 206 -6.64 15.82 10.16
N THR A 207 -5.63 15.13 9.61
CA THR A 207 -5.60 14.79 8.18
C THR A 207 -6.54 13.63 7.86
N TYR A 208 -6.53 12.57 8.66
CA TYR A 208 -7.20 11.30 8.31
C TYR A 208 -8.38 10.95 9.21
N GLY A 209 -8.57 11.64 10.34
CA GLY A 209 -9.69 11.42 11.26
C GLY A 209 -11.08 11.66 10.62
N PRO A 210 -11.30 12.75 9.85
CA PRO A 210 -12.60 13.04 9.26
C PRO A 210 -13.17 11.91 8.40
N GLN A 211 -12.36 11.28 7.53
CA GLN A 211 -12.82 10.15 6.71
C GLN A 211 -13.16 8.90 7.53
N LYS A 212 -12.64 8.81 8.75
CA LYS A 212 -12.90 7.73 9.72
C LYS A 212 -14.09 8.05 10.64
N GLY A 213 -14.75 9.19 10.43
CA GLY A 213 -15.95 9.61 11.16
C GLY A 213 -15.70 10.59 12.31
N ALA A 214 -14.48 11.15 12.44
CA ALA A 214 -14.21 12.14 13.47
C ALA A 214 -14.82 13.50 13.11
N THR A 215 -15.59 14.08 14.05
CA THR A 215 -15.97 15.50 14.02
C THR A 215 -14.79 16.37 14.47
N PRO A 216 -14.84 17.70 14.31
CA PRO A 216 -13.80 18.58 14.84
C PRO A 216 -13.52 18.39 16.34
N GLU A 217 -14.57 18.16 17.13
CA GLU A 217 -14.46 17.92 18.59
C GLU A 217 -13.77 16.58 18.87
N ILE A 218 -14.15 15.52 18.13
CA ILE A 218 -13.50 14.21 18.23
C ILE A 218 -12.02 14.30 17.77
N CYS A 219 -11.72 15.09 16.74
CA CYS A 219 -10.33 15.31 16.34
C CYS A 219 -9.52 15.98 17.47
N ALA A 220 -10.08 17.00 18.14
CA ALA A 220 -9.39 17.66 19.25
C ALA A 220 -9.16 16.71 20.44
N GLU A 221 -10.13 15.88 20.77
CA GLU A 221 -10.03 14.84 21.81
C GLU A 221 -8.93 13.82 21.46
N LEU A 222 -8.98 13.25 20.27
CA LEU A 222 -8.01 12.25 19.80
C LEU A 222 -6.61 12.81 19.68
N GLU A 223 -6.46 14.05 19.22
CA GLU A 223 -5.14 14.70 19.10
C GLU A 223 -4.50 14.91 20.49
N ALA A 224 -5.28 15.34 21.46
CA ALA A 224 -4.81 15.47 22.85
C ALA A 224 -4.38 14.11 23.43
N GLY A 225 -5.20 13.06 23.21
CA GLY A 225 -4.85 11.70 23.61
C GLY A 225 -3.61 11.16 22.92
N MET A 226 -3.50 11.37 21.61
CA MET A 226 -2.34 10.96 20.79
C MET A 226 -1.04 11.62 21.27
N LYS A 227 -1.10 12.93 21.57
CA LYS A 227 0.03 13.67 22.12
C LYS A 227 0.48 13.11 23.47
N HIS A 228 -0.47 12.84 24.37
CA HIS A 228 -0.18 12.25 25.66
C HIS A 228 0.44 10.85 25.52
N TYR A 229 -0.18 9.99 24.72
CA TYR A 229 0.32 8.64 24.42
C TYR A 229 1.73 8.66 23.84
N ALA A 230 1.98 9.49 22.83
CA ALA A 230 3.29 9.62 22.22
C ALA A 230 4.37 9.98 23.28
N GLN A 231 4.07 10.93 24.18
CA GLN A 231 5.00 11.31 25.24
C GLN A 231 5.31 10.16 26.21
N VAL A 232 4.31 9.34 26.57
CA VAL A 232 4.51 8.15 27.43
C VAL A 232 5.40 7.14 26.73
N VAL A 233 5.12 6.85 25.45
CA VAL A 233 5.92 5.91 24.64
C VAL A 233 7.36 6.42 24.49
N GLU A 234 7.55 7.69 24.10
CA GLU A 234 8.87 8.31 23.91
C GLU A 234 9.72 8.27 25.18
N ASN A 235 9.11 8.58 26.33
CA ASN A 235 9.79 8.50 27.63
C ASN A 235 10.23 7.07 27.95
N THR A 236 9.43 6.07 27.57
CA THR A 236 9.73 4.66 27.85
C THR A 236 10.85 4.13 26.97
N ILE A 237 10.84 4.46 25.66
CA ILE A 237 11.84 3.92 24.71
C ILE A 237 13.08 4.82 24.55
N GLY A 238 13.05 6.03 25.11
CA GLY A 238 14.17 7.00 25.07
C GLY A 238 14.41 7.63 23.70
N ARG A 239 13.39 7.67 22.81
CA ARG A 239 13.48 8.29 21.48
C ARG A 239 12.14 8.81 20.99
N GLY A 240 12.17 9.82 20.09
CA GLY A 240 10.97 10.38 19.47
C GLY A 240 10.28 9.40 18.51
N ILE A 241 8.94 9.46 18.48
CA ILE A 241 8.10 8.72 17.53
C ILE A 241 7.19 9.63 16.69
N ALA A 242 7.16 10.93 16.98
CA ALA A 242 6.15 11.82 16.42
C ALA A 242 6.57 12.51 15.11
N ASP A 243 7.85 12.84 14.94
CA ASP A 243 8.27 13.85 13.96
C ASP A 243 8.93 13.31 12.68
N PHE A 244 9.06 11.99 12.51
CA PHE A 244 9.61 11.46 11.27
C PHE A 244 8.53 11.32 10.17
N PRO A 245 8.90 11.42 8.89
CA PRO A 245 7.98 11.28 7.77
C PRO A 245 7.24 9.96 7.79
N GLY A 246 5.89 10.00 7.72
CA GLY A 246 5.04 8.83 7.77
C GLY A 246 4.63 8.36 9.18
N ALA A 247 5.08 9.03 10.25
CA ALA A 247 4.66 8.70 11.61
C ALA A 247 3.13 8.74 11.79
N GLY A 248 2.46 9.70 11.13
CA GLY A 248 1.00 9.86 11.16
C GLY A 248 0.22 8.90 10.27
N ALA A 249 0.89 8.14 9.42
CA ALA A 249 0.22 7.20 8.53
C ALA A 249 -0.62 6.19 9.32
N ALA A 250 -1.79 5.84 8.76
CA ALA A 250 -2.72 4.87 9.35
C ALA A 250 -3.11 5.19 10.80
N GLY A 251 -3.30 6.49 11.13
CA GLY A 251 -3.71 6.90 12.47
C GLY A 251 -2.66 6.67 13.55
N GLY A 252 -1.38 6.83 13.18
CA GLY A 252 -0.22 6.66 14.06
C GLY A 252 0.38 5.26 14.06
N LEU A 253 -0.15 4.34 13.25
CA LEU A 253 0.47 3.01 13.07
C LEU A 253 1.91 3.14 12.54
N GLY A 254 2.17 4.13 11.66
CA GLY A 254 3.52 4.47 11.19
C GLY A 254 4.48 4.80 12.33
N ALA A 255 4.03 5.56 13.34
CA ALA A 255 4.82 5.89 14.53
C ALA A 255 5.16 4.64 15.37
N ALA A 256 4.20 3.74 15.55
CA ALA A 256 4.43 2.49 16.27
C ALA A 256 5.40 1.56 15.53
N LEU A 257 5.18 1.34 14.22
CA LEU A 257 6.06 0.49 13.41
C LEU A 257 7.48 1.07 13.30
N GLY A 258 7.64 2.33 12.90
CA GLY A 258 8.95 2.96 12.74
C GLY A 258 9.60 3.30 14.07
N GLY A 259 8.84 3.89 14.99
CA GLY A 259 9.31 4.35 16.29
C GLY A 259 9.59 3.22 17.29
N VAL A 260 8.67 2.30 17.52
CA VAL A 260 8.82 1.23 18.50
C VAL A 260 9.49 0.00 17.89
N LEU A 261 8.98 -0.52 16.77
CA LEU A 261 9.48 -1.75 16.14
C LEU A 261 10.66 -1.53 15.18
N LYS A 262 11.13 -0.30 15.03
CA LYS A 262 12.29 0.07 14.19
C LYS A 262 12.12 -0.32 12.72
N ALA A 263 10.89 -0.36 12.23
CA ALA A 263 10.61 -0.64 10.84
C ALA A 263 11.15 0.48 9.93
N THR A 264 11.54 0.11 8.71
CA THR A 264 11.91 1.08 7.67
C THR A 264 10.66 1.47 6.90
N LEU A 265 10.31 2.75 6.89
CA LEU A 265 9.25 3.28 6.04
C LEU A 265 9.83 3.59 4.67
N LYS A 266 9.20 3.07 3.61
CA LYS A 266 9.59 3.29 2.22
C LYS A 266 8.37 3.61 1.37
N SER A 267 8.58 4.31 0.26
CA SER A 267 7.56 4.40 -0.79
C SER A 267 7.09 2.99 -1.20
N GLY A 268 5.77 2.82 -1.28
CA GLY A 268 5.18 1.52 -1.60
C GLY A 268 5.66 1.01 -2.94
N ILE A 269 5.68 1.85 -3.96
CA ILE A 269 6.15 1.47 -5.30
C ILE A 269 7.62 1.06 -5.30
N ASP A 270 8.51 1.79 -4.62
CA ASP A 270 9.93 1.44 -4.58
C ASP A 270 10.17 0.10 -3.90
N ALA A 271 9.50 -0.15 -2.76
CA ALA A 271 9.61 -1.40 -2.04
C ALA A 271 9.08 -2.60 -2.85
N VAL A 272 7.96 -2.42 -3.57
CA VAL A 272 7.41 -3.46 -4.44
C VAL A 272 8.33 -3.73 -5.62
N LEU A 273 8.83 -2.70 -6.34
CA LEU A 273 9.77 -2.88 -7.45
C LEU A 273 11.07 -3.56 -7.02
N GLU A 274 11.60 -3.23 -5.83
CA GLU A 274 12.75 -3.93 -5.26
C GLU A 274 12.44 -5.42 -4.99
N THR A 275 11.26 -5.70 -4.42
CA THR A 275 10.85 -7.07 -4.06
C THR A 275 10.71 -7.96 -5.30
N VAL A 276 10.09 -7.44 -6.38
CA VAL A 276 9.95 -8.19 -7.64
C VAL A 276 11.23 -8.19 -8.50
N ARG A 277 12.32 -7.59 -8.01
CA ARG A 277 13.60 -7.45 -8.73
C ARG A 277 13.42 -6.81 -10.10
N PHE A 278 12.59 -5.78 -10.16
CA PHE A 278 12.22 -5.13 -11.41
C PHE A 278 13.44 -4.68 -12.24
N ASP A 279 14.47 -4.10 -11.59
CA ASP A 279 15.68 -3.63 -12.27
C ASP A 279 16.48 -4.76 -12.94
N GLU A 280 16.39 -6.00 -12.45
CA GLU A 280 17.03 -7.16 -13.08
C GLU A 280 16.28 -7.55 -14.36
N GLN A 281 14.97 -7.55 -14.33
CA GLN A 281 14.11 -7.84 -15.50
C GLN A 281 14.26 -6.76 -16.56
N LEU A 282 14.43 -5.51 -16.14
CA LEU A 282 14.55 -4.35 -17.03
C LEU A 282 15.79 -4.38 -17.91
N LYS A 283 16.91 -5.02 -17.45
CA LYS A 283 18.16 -5.11 -18.22
C LYS A 283 18.02 -5.75 -19.60
N GLN A 284 16.99 -6.55 -19.82
CA GLN A 284 16.75 -7.27 -21.07
C GLN A 284 15.44 -6.83 -21.75
N ALA A 285 14.78 -5.82 -21.22
CA ALA A 285 13.52 -5.35 -21.75
C ALA A 285 13.72 -4.35 -22.87
N ASP A 286 12.94 -4.50 -23.94
CA ASP A 286 12.86 -3.54 -25.03
C ASP A 286 11.77 -2.50 -24.79
N LEU A 287 10.76 -2.85 -23.96
CA LEU A 287 9.57 -2.05 -23.74
C LEU A 287 8.93 -2.40 -22.40
N VAL A 288 8.45 -1.39 -21.66
CA VAL A 288 7.63 -1.57 -20.46
C VAL A 288 6.23 -1.03 -20.71
N VAL A 289 5.21 -1.79 -20.29
CA VAL A 289 3.82 -1.31 -20.23
C VAL A 289 3.42 -1.17 -18.78
N THR A 290 2.98 0.02 -18.41
CA THR A 290 2.48 0.35 -17.06
C THR A 290 1.12 1.01 -17.14
N GLY A 291 0.50 1.29 -16.01
CA GLY A 291 -0.78 1.99 -15.96
C GLY A 291 -1.38 2.02 -14.56
N GLU A 292 -2.44 2.81 -14.45
CA GLU A 292 -3.30 2.91 -13.28
C GLU A 292 -4.71 3.38 -13.69
N GLY A 293 -5.68 3.33 -12.79
CA GLY A 293 -7.06 3.74 -13.11
C GLY A 293 -7.18 5.21 -13.57
N ARG A 294 -6.37 6.11 -13.02
CA ARG A 294 -6.30 7.52 -13.43
C ARG A 294 -4.93 8.08 -13.15
N ILE A 295 -4.28 8.60 -14.17
CA ILE A 295 -3.02 9.34 -14.06
C ILE A 295 -3.30 10.85 -14.07
N ASP A 296 -2.69 11.59 -13.15
CA ASP A 296 -2.77 13.06 -13.04
C ASP A 296 -1.54 13.63 -12.32
N GLY A 297 -1.53 14.95 -12.07
CA GLY A 297 -0.43 15.64 -11.39
C GLY A 297 -0.12 15.07 -9.98
N GLN A 298 -1.10 14.49 -9.28
CA GLN A 298 -0.84 13.83 -8.00
C GLN A 298 -0.07 12.52 -8.21
N SER A 299 -0.38 11.76 -9.25
CA SER A 299 0.38 10.55 -9.61
C SER A 299 1.85 10.91 -9.86
N VAL A 300 2.11 12.03 -10.56
CA VAL A 300 3.47 12.54 -10.84
C VAL A 300 4.16 13.02 -9.56
N GLN A 301 3.48 13.83 -8.77
CA GLN A 301 4.03 14.43 -7.55
C GLN A 301 4.39 13.38 -6.48
N PHE A 302 3.50 12.43 -6.25
CA PHE A 302 3.68 11.41 -5.21
C PHE A 302 4.37 10.13 -5.71
N GLY A 303 4.72 10.07 -6.99
CA GLY A 303 5.48 8.96 -7.55
C GLY A 303 4.74 7.62 -7.53
N LYS A 304 3.43 7.63 -7.85
CA LYS A 304 2.63 6.39 -7.95
C LYS A 304 3.17 5.43 -8.99
N VAL A 305 2.53 4.26 -9.14
CA VAL A 305 3.04 3.13 -9.95
C VAL A 305 3.57 3.55 -11.32
N PRO A 306 2.85 4.29 -12.20
CA PRO A 306 3.40 4.65 -13.50
C PRO A 306 4.68 5.47 -13.44
N ILE A 307 4.77 6.37 -12.46
CA ILE A 307 5.94 7.25 -12.29
C ILE A 307 7.12 6.49 -11.66
N GLY A 308 6.87 5.62 -10.67
CA GLY A 308 7.89 4.76 -10.09
C GLY A 308 8.52 3.83 -11.11
N VAL A 309 7.69 3.19 -11.94
CA VAL A 309 8.12 2.36 -13.08
C VAL A 309 8.93 3.19 -14.09
N ALA A 310 8.40 4.35 -14.50
CA ALA A 310 9.06 5.24 -15.46
C ALA A 310 10.44 5.70 -14.98
N ARG A 311 10.61 6.05 -13.70
CA ARG A 311 11.92 6.42 -13.11
C ARG A 311 12.96 5.29 -13.20
N ARG A 312 12.54 4.03 -13.07
CA ARG A 312 13.44 2.88 -13.24
C ARG A 312 13.78 2.68 -14.71
N CYS A 313 12.78 2.79 -15.59
CA CYS A 313 12.93 2.68 -17.04
C CYS A 313 13.85 3.77 -17.60
N ALA A 314 13.75 5.02 -17.13
CA ALA A 314 14.64 6.11 -17.51
C ALA A 314 16.12 5.79 -17.26
N LYS A 315 16.44 5.19 -16.10
CA LYS A 315 17.81 4.79 -15.75
C LYS A 315 18.36 3.70 -16.67
N ALA A 316 17.49 2.85 -17.19
CA ALA A 316 17.84 1.76 -18.10
C ALA A 316 17.69 2.12 -19.59
N ASN A 317 17.23 3.34 -19.90
CA ASN A 317 16.91 3.81 -21.24
C ASN A 317 15.90 2.89 -21.96
N VAL A 318 14.85 2.44 -21.24
CA VAL A 318 13.78 1.61 -21.78
C VAL A 318 12.51 2.45 -21.90
N PRO A 319 11.86 2.51 -23.07
CA PRO A 319 10.64 3.28 -23.26
C PRO A 319 9.44 2.69 -22.52
N VAL A 320 8.46 3.57 -22.19
CA VAL A 320 7.28 3.21 -21.39
C VAL A 320 5.99 3.53 -22.13
N LEU A 321 5.08 2.56 -22.19
CA LEU A 321 3.70 2.77 -22.60
C LEU A 321 2.82 2.78 -21.33
N CYS A 322 2.12 3.88 -21.08
CA CYS A 322 1.17 3.98 -19.97
C CYS A 322 -0.25 3.84 -20.50
N ILE A 323 -0.98 2.82 -20.02
CA ILE A 323 -2.41 2.66 -20.31
C ILE A 323 -3.18 3.00 -19.03
N CYS A 324 -4.14 3.93 -19.11
CA CYS A 324 -4.90 4.38 -17.95
C CYS A 324 -6.40 4.46 -18.26
N GLY A 325 -7.22 4.43 -17.22
CA GLY A 325 -8.67 4.60 -17.35
C GLY A 325 -9.06 6.05 -17.68
N GLY A 326 -8.30 7.01 -17.16
CA GLY A 326 -8.49 8.45 -17.41
C GLY A 326 -7.21 9.24 -17.23
N ILE A 327 -7.14 10.38 -17.94
CA ILE A 327 -6.02 11.35 -17.87
C ILE A 327 -6.55 12.61 -17.18
N GLY A 328 -5.87 13.05 -16.11
CA GLY A 328 -6.10 14.32 -15.43
C GLY A 328 -5.05 15.36 -15.78
N ALA A 329 -5.27 16.60 -15.34
CA ALA A 329 -4.28 17.67 -15.50
C ALA A 329 -2.96 17.30 -14.80
N GLY A 330 -1.82 17.61 -15.43
CA GLY A 330 -0.48 17.33 -14.92
C GLY A 330 0.01 15.89 -15.20
N ALA A 331 -0.77 15.06 -15.91
CA ALA A 331 -0.34 13.72 -16.31
C ALA A 331 0.87 13.75 -17.28
N GLU A 332 0.99 14.82 -18.06
CA GLU A 332 2.09 15.09 -18.99
C GLU A 332 3.47 15.08 -18.32
N GLY A 333 3.54 15.29 -17.00
CA GLY A 333 4.78 15.14 -16.23
C GLY A 333 5.42 13.76 -16.33
N LEU A 334 4.72 12.74 -16.81
CA LEU A 334 5.31 11.45 -17.13
C LEU A 334 6.35 11.57 -18.26
N PHE A 335 6.10 12.45 -19.25
CA PHE A 335 7.00 12.63 -20.40
C PHE A 335 8.35 13.27 -19.99
N ASP A 336 8.36 14.03 -18.89
CA ASP A 336 9.59 14.60 -18.32
C ASP A 336 10.45 13.56 -17.60
N VAL A 337 9.86 12.40 -17.28
CA VAL A 337 10.55 11.31 -16.54
C VAL A 337 11.29 10.37 -17.48
N CYS A 338 10.66 9.94 -18.56
CA CYS A 338 11.24 9.01 -19.55
C CYS A 338 10.56 9.14 -20.91
N GLU A 339 11.19 8.54 -21.96
CA GLU A 339 10.53 8.35 -23.24
C GLU A 339 9.26 7.52 -23.06
N SER A 340 8.10 8.12 -23.25
CA SER A 340 6.83 7.49 -22.89
C SER A 340 5.63 8.03 -23.68
N THR A 341 4.52 7.30 -23.60
CA THR A 341 3.21 7.76 -24.08
C THR A 341 2.11 7.35 -23.11
N ILE A 342 1.00 8.10 -23.12
CA ILE A 342 -0.19 7.82 -22.30
C ILE A 342 -1.37 7.54 -23.22
N GLN A 343 -2.04 6.40 -23.00
CA GLN A 343 -3.23 5.98 -23.74
C GLN A 343 -4.37 5.69 -22.77
N THR A 344 -5.58 6.23 -23.06
CA THR A 344 -6.77 5.86 -22.31
C THR A 344 -7.40 4.57 -22.84
N THR A 345 -8.06 3.83 -21.93
CA THR A 345 -8.82 2.63 -22.32
C THR A 345 -10.06 2.97 -23.13
N VAL A 346 -10.70 4.10 -22.84
CA VAL A 346 -11.94 4.50 -23.53
C VAL A 346 -11.67 4.95 -24.98
N SER A 347 -12.50 4.45 -25.91
CA SER A 347 -12.39 4.76 -27.34
C SER A 347 -13.40 5.82 -27.82
N LYS A 348 -14.35 6.20 -26.96
CA LYS A 348 -15.38 7.22 -27.20
C LYS A 348 -15.86 7.81 -25.88
N PRO A 349 -16.46 9.01 -25.86
CA PRO A 349 -17.06 9.56 -24.66
C PRO A 349 -18.09 8.59 -24.07
N MET A 350 -17.96 8.30 -22.76
CA MET A 350 -18.88 7.48 -22.00
C MET A 350 -18.85 7.83 -20.52
N ALA A 351 -19.91 7.46 -19.80
CA ALA A 351 -19.96 7.61 -18.34
C ALA A 351 -18.93 6.69 -17.66
N LEU A 352 -18.35 7.14 -16.55
CA LEU A 352 -17.35 6.38 -15.78
C LEU A 352 -17.87 4.99 -15.38
N SER A 353 -19.13 4.89 -14.94
CA SER A 353 -19.75 3.61 -14.59
C SER A 353 -19.75 2.61 -15.76
N LYS A 354 -19.99 3.10 -16.98
CA LYS A 354 -19.93 2.27 -18.18
C LYS A 354 -18.51 1.90 -18.58
N ALA A 355 -17.55 2.79 -18.36
CA ALA A 355 -16.13 2.46 -18.56
C ALA A 355 -15.67 1.35 -17.60
N ILE A 356 -16.05 1.44 -16.32
CA ILE A 356 -15.77 0.42 -15.30
C ILE A 356 -16.43 -0.92 -15.66
N GLU A 357 -17.71 -0.92 -16.00
CA GLU A 357 -18.47 -2.13 -16.37
C GLU A 357 -17.86 -2.86 -17.57
N ASN A 358 -17.33 -2.11 -18.54
CA ASN A 358 -16.78 -2.67 -19.78
C ASN A 358 -15.24 -2.75 -19.79
N ALA A 359 -14.58 -2.58 -18.67
CA ALA A 359 -13.12 -2.48 -18.60
C ALA A 359 -12.39 -3.69 -19.18
N ARG A 360 -12.92 -4.92 -18.98
CA ARG A 360 -12.36 -6.15 -19.55
C ARG A 360 -12.34 -6.20 -21.08
N THR A 361 -13.18 -5.41 -21.74
CA THR A 361 -13.20 -5.27 -23.21
C THR A 361 -12.39 -4.06 -23.66
N LEU A 362 -12.53 -2.94 -22.96
CA LEU A 362 -11.89 -1.68 -23.35
C LEU A 362 -10.36 -1.72 -23.18
N TYR A 363 -9.87 -2.41 -22.15
CA TYR A 363 -8.44 -2.46 -21.86
C TYR A 363 -7.64 -3.16 -22.97
N PRO A 364 -7.95 -4.42 -23.36
CA PRO A 364 -7.22 -5.10 -24.43
C PRO A 364 -7.37 -4.41 -25.78
N ASP A 365 -8.51 -3.77 -26.07
CA ASP A 365 -8.66 -2.96 -27.28
C ASP A 365 -7.71 -1.77 -27.32
N ALA A 366 -7.52 -1.08 -26.21
CA ALA A 366 -6.56 0.02 -26.08
C ALA A 366 -5.12 -0.50 -26.24
N ALA A 367 -4.78 -1.59 -25.57
CA ALA A 367 -3.47 -2.23 -25.65
C ALA A 367 -3.14 -2.64 -27.10
N LYS A 368 -4.08 -3.28 -27.80
CA LYS A 368 -3.91 -3.66 -29.22
C LYS A 368 -3.70 -2.46 -30.13
N ARG A 369 -4.42 -1.34 -29.92
CA ARG A 369 -4.21 -0.11 -30.69
C ARG A 369 -2.78 0.42 -30.47
N LEU A 370 -2.34 0.46 -29.23
CA LEU A 370 -1.01 0.95 -28.86
C LEU A 370 0.10 0.05 -29.41
N PHE A 371 -0.03 -1.28 -29.28
CA PHE A 371 0.92 -2.25 -29.85
C PHE A 371 1.00 -2.19 -31.38
N ARG A 372 -0.11 -1.92 -32.07
CA ARG A 372 -0.10 -1.69 -33.52
C ARG A 372 0.69 -0.42 -33.89
N ALA A 373 0.61 0.65 -33.09
CA ALA A 373 1.41 1.85 -33.32
C ALA A 373 2.93 1.55 -33.15
N VAL A 374 3.31 0.78 -32.13
CA VAL A 374 4.69 0.31 -31.97
C VAL A 374 5.15 -0.51 -33.16
N ARG A 375 4.33 -1.45 -33.64
CA ARG A 375 4.64 -2.27 -34.81
C ARG A 375 4.77 -1.46 -36.10
N ILE A 376 4.02 -0.38 -36.24
CA ILE A 376 4.16 0.56 -37.37
C ILE A 376 5.48 1.29 -37.23
N GLY A 377 5.82 1.80 -36.04
CA GLY A 377 7.09 2.49 -35.78
C GLY A 377 8.32 1.63 -36.12
N GLN A 378 8.28 0.33 -35.80
CA GLN A 378 9.37 -0.60 -36.15
C GLN A 378 9.57 -0.78 -37.68
N LYS A 379 8.56 -0.46 -38.49
CA LYS A 379 8.66 -0.52 -39.96
C LYS A 379 9.08 0.80 -40.59
N LEU A 380 9.13 1.88 -39.81
CA LEU A 380 9.67 3.16 -40.25
C LEU A 380 11.17 3.04 -40.15
N HIS A 381 11.84 2.88 -41.29
CA HIS A 381 13.30 2.93 -41.34
C HIS A 381 13.70 4.38 -41.13
N VAL A 382 14.17 4.74 -39.94
CA VAL A 382 14.78 6.04 -39.62
C VAL A 382 16.29 5.92 -39.78
#